data_84088e978f866473cd03b00e169ac357
#
_entry.id   84088e978f866473cd03b00e169ac357
#
_cell.length_a   1.000
_cell.length_b   1.000
_cell.length_c   1.000
_cell.angle_alpha   90.00
_cell.angle_beta   90.00
_cell.angle_gamma   90.00
#
_symmetry.space_group_name_H-M   'P 1'
#
loop_
_entity.id
_entity.type
_entity.pdbx_description
1 polymer ?
#
loop_
_entity_poly.entity_id
_entity_poly.type
_entity_poly.pdbx_seq_one_letter_code
_entity_poly.pdbx_strand_id
1 'polypeptide(L)'
;NYRANATFKVFLKEVSEVARRGPQLFVSRSNAGLVVYLFENEVPEIQEGSVRIVAVAREANPPSRAVGPRTKVAVDSVEREVDPVGACIGARGSRIQQVVNELRGEKIDVIRWSADPGQYIANSLSPARVEMVRLVDPEGHHAHVLVPPDQLSLAIGREGQNVRLAARLTGWKIDIKNSQEYDQSAEDRTVAALISQRQEEEALQAEAEARPV
;
A
#
# COMPACT_ATOMS: atom_id res chain seq x y z
N ASN A 1 0.86 -24.03 9.44
CA ASN A 1 0.50 -25.20 10.25
C ASN A 1 0.05 -24.73 11.63
N TYR A 2 -1.23 -24.89 11.93
CA TYR A 2 -1.79 -24.64 13.26
C TYR A 2 -1.60 -25.89 14.11
N ARG A 3 -1.01 -25.73 15.30
CA ARG A 3 -0.83 -26.84 16.24
C ARG A 3 -2.00 -26.85 17.22
N ALA A 4 -2.42 -28.03 17.67
CA ALA A 4 -3.40 -28.16 18.74
C ALA A 4 -2.91 -27.41 19.99
N ASN A 5 -3.83 -26.76 20.69
CA ASN A 5 -3.56 -25.93 21.88
C ASN A 5 -2.70 -24.68 21.69
N ALA A 6 -2.45 -24.27 20.44
CA ALA A 6 -1.79 -23.00 20.15
C ALA A 6 -2.82 -21.85 20.09
N THR A 7 -2.50 -20.72 20.70
CA THR A 7 -3.32 -19.50 20.66
C THR A 7 -2.83 -18.57 19.56
N PHE A 8 -3.78 -17.95 18.84
CA PHE A 8 -3.49 -17.02 17.75
C PHE A 8 -4.39 -15.79 17.82
N LYS A 9 -3.81 -14.61 17.58
CA LYS A 9 -4.59 -13.40 17.30
C LYS A 9 -5.16 -13.51 15.90
N VAL A 10 -6.45 -13.23 15.73
CA VAL A 10 -7.16 -13.33 14.45
C VAL A 10 -8.06 -12.11 14.28
N PHE A 11 -8.32 -11.74 13.03
CA PHE A 11 -9.33 -10.75 12.68
C PHE A 11 -10.67 -11.46 12.52
N LEU A 12 -11.69 -11.04 13.25
CA LEU A 12 -13.07 -11.54 13.10
C LEU A 12 -13.70 -10.87 11.87
N LYS A 13 -13.95 -11.66 10.83
CA LYS A 13 -14.55 -11.17 9.58
C LYS A 13 -16.07 -11.10 9.68
N GLU A 14 -16.67 -12.14 10.23
CA GLU A 14 -18.11 -12.33 10.20
C GLU A 14 -18.56 -13.24 11.35
N VAL A 15 -19.73 -12.98 11.86
CA VAL A 15 -20.47 -13.87 12.77
C VAL A 15 -21.78 -14.25 12.06
N SER A 16 -21.92 -15.53 11.71
CA SER A 16 -23.15 -16.05 11.11
C SER A 16 -24.02 -16.70 12.19
N GLU A 17 -25.24 -16.21 12.36
CA GLU A 17 -26.21 -16.73 13.33
C GLU A 17 -27.00 -17.94 12.78
N VAL A 18 -26.93 -18.22 11.48
CA VAL A 18 -27.78 -19.17 10.75
C VAL A 18 -27.22 -20.59 10.74
N ALA A 19 -26.55 -21.05 11.78
CA ALA A 19 -26.02 -22.41 11.81
C ALA A 19 -26.82 -23.33 12.74
N ARG A 20 -27.07 -24.58 12.29
CA ARG A 20 -27.79 -25.61 13.08
C ARG A 20 -27.14 -25.96 14.42
N ARG A 21 -25.89 -25.52 14.66
CA ARG A 21 -25.08 -25.83 15.85
C ARG A 21 -24.63 -24.60 16.65
N GLY A 22 -25.33 -23.45 16.49
CA GLY A 22 -24.95 -22.16 17.09
C GLY A 22 -24.19 -21.25 16.15
N PRO A 23 -23.79 -20.04 16.59
CA PRO A 23 -23.12 -19.06 15.74
C PRO A 23 -21.78 -19.55 15.22
N GLN A 24 -21.51 -19.30 13.94
CA GLN A 24 -20.22 -19.58 13.31
C GLN A 24 -19.38 -18.30 13.23
N LEU A 25 -18.12 -18.38 13.65
CA LEU A 25 -17.16 -17.29 13.59
C LEU A 25 -16.22 -17.50 12.41
N PHE A 26 -16.24 -16.55 11.46
CA PHE A 26 -15.29 -16.52 10.35
C PHE A 26 -14.12 -15.61 10.71
N VAL A 27 -12.93 -16.19 10.82
CA VAL A 27 -11.72 -15.48 11.24
C VAL A 27 -10.66 -15.50 10.15
N SER A 28 -9.77 -14.50 10.16
CA SER A 28 -8.70 -14.36 9.16
C SER A 28 -7.40 -13.91 9.83
N ARG A 29 -6.28 -14.47 9.37
CA ARG A 29 -4.95 -13.94 9.67
C ARG A 29 -4.34 -13.15 8.50
N SER A 30 -5.00 -13.13 7.32
CA SER A 30 -4.56 -12.40 6.14
C SER A 30 -5.24 -11.04 5.95
N ASN A 31 -6.23 -10.69 6.77
CA ASN A 31 -6.91 -9.39 6.70
C ASN A 31 -5.98 -8.26 7.16
N ALA A 32 -6.01 -7.11 6.46
CA ALA A 32 -5.23 -5.92 6.81
C ALA A 32 -5.58 -5.37 8.20
N GLY A 33 -6.83 -5.51 8.64
CA GLY A 33 -7.28 -5.10 9.98
C GLY A 33 -6.53 -5.79 11.13
N LEU A 34 -5.98 -7.00 10.90
CA LEU A 34 -5.11 -7.62 11.91
C LEU A 34 -3.81 -6.83 12.10
N VAL A 35 -3.23 -6.29 11.02
CA VAL A 35 -2.01 -5.47 11.09
C VAL A 35 -2.30 -4.17 11.84
N VAL A 36 -3.42 -3.50 11.53
CA VAL A 36 -3.87 -2.29 12.24
C VAL A 36 -3.97 -2.55 13.73
N TYR A 37 -4.72 -3.58 14.13
CA TYR A 37 -4.87 -3.96 15.53
C TYR A 37 -3.54 -4.25 16.24
N LEU A 38 -2.59 -4.89 15.55
CA LEU A 38 -1.28 -5.17 16.14
C LEU A 38 -0.47 -3.90 16.38
N PHE A 39 -0.50 -2.95 15.43
CA PHE A 39 0.13 -1.64 15.64
C PHE A 39 -0.55 -0.83 16.74
N GLU A 40 -1.87 -0.84 16.83
CA GLU A 40 -2.61 -0.19 17.91
C GLU A 40 -2.19 -0.71 19.29
N ASN A 41 -1.90 -2.00 19.43
CA ASN A 41 -1.45 -2.56 20.70
C ASN A 41 0.02 -2.25 21.04
N GLU A 42 0.88 -2.09 20.03
CA GLU A 42 2.33 -1.92 20.23
C GLU A 42 2.77 -0.45 20.26
N VAL A 43 1.95 0.48 19.74
CA VAL A 43 2.31 1.88 19.54
C VAL A 43 1.39 2.78 20.37
N PRO A 44 1.84 3.28 21.53
CA PRO A 44 1.04 4.15 22.39
C PRO A 44 0.52 5.40 21.68
N GLU A 45 1.32 5.99 20.81
CA GLU A 45 0.98 7.17 20.04
C GLU A 45 -0.22 6.94 19.08
N ILE A 46 -0.46 5.69 18.67
CA ILE A 46 -1.68 5.32 17.90
C ILE A 46 -2.88 5.22 18.85
N GLN A 47 -2.70 4.63 20.03
CA GLN A 47 -3.78 4.53 21.02
C GLN A 47 -4.24 5.91 21.53
N GLU A 48 -3.31 6.83 21.69
CA GLU A 48 -3.55 8.22 22.13
C GLU A 48 -4.10 9.10 21.01
N GLY A 49 -3.99 8.64 19.74
CA GLY A 49 -4.50 9.35 18.57
C GLY A 49 -3.56 10.43 18.01
N SER A 50 -2.34 10.58 18.55
CA SER A 50 -1.32 11.50 18.00
C SER A 50 -0.73 10.98 16.69
N VAL A 51 -0.69 9.64 16.50
CA VAL A 51 -0.36 8.97 15.24
C VAL A 51 -1.57 8.20 14.74
N ARG A 52 -1.79 8.20 13.42
CA ARG A 52 -2.86 7.44 12.78
C ARG A 52 -2.33 6.57 11.64
N ILE A 53 -2.92 5.40 11.45
CA ILE A 53 -2.73 4.57 10.27
C ILE A 53 -3.72 5.05 9.20
N VAL A 54 -3.20 5.54 8.08
CA VAL A 54 -3.98 6.09 6.97
C VAL A 54 -4.42 4.99 6.01
N ALA A 55 -3.50 4.08 5.66
CA ALA A 55 -3.75 3.01 4.72
C ALA A 55 -2.85 1.80 4.99
N VAL A 56 -3.32 0.62 4.59
CA VAL A 56 -2.54 -0.63 4.65
C VAL A 56 -2.70 -1.39 3.35
N ALA A 57 -1.57 -1.70 2.70
CA ALA A 57 -1.52 -2.61 1.57
C ALA A 57 -0.78 -3.88 1.97
N ARG A 58 -1.46 -5.03 1.91
CA ARG A 58 -0.97 -6.31 2.44
C ARG A 58 -1.01 -7.43 1.40
N GLU A 59 0.06 -8.17 1.31
CA GLU A 59 0.16 -9.47 0.63
C GLU A 59 0.58 -10.55 1.63
N ALA A 60 -0.36 -11.03 2.45
CA ALA A 60 -0.13 -12.10 3.40
C ALA A 60 0.09 -13.47 2.71
N ASN A 61 -0.52 -13.65 1.54
CA ASN A 61 -0.38 -14.83 0.69
C ASN A 61 0.00 -14.34 -0.72
N PRO A 62 1.29 -14.11 -0.99
CA PRO A 62 1.73 -13.66 -2.31
C PRO A 62 1.44 -14.72 -3.37
N PRO A 63 1.23 -14.33 -4.65
CA PRO A 63 0.85 -15.24 -5.73
C PRO A 63 1.93 -16.29 -6.04
N SER A 64 3.17 -15.99 -5.72
CA SER A 64 4.32 -16.87 -5.97
C SER A 64 5.01 -17.25 -4.66
N ARG A 65 5.51 -18.50 -4.60
CA ARG A 65 6.34 -18.99 -3.49
C ARG A 65 7.74 -18.37 -3.46
N ALA A 66 8.16 -17.74 -4.55
CA ALA A 66 9.45 -17.04 -4.64
C ALA A 66 9.47 -15.74 -3.83
N VAL A 67 8.29 -15.23 -3.47
CA VAL A 67 8.12 -13.95 -2.75
C VAL A 67 7.48 -14.25 -1.39
N GLY A 68 8.05 -13.68 -0.32
CA GLY A 68 7.49 -13.80 1.02
C GLY A 68 6.34 -12.81 1.29
N PRO A 69 5.58 -13.04 2.39
CA PRO A 69 4.56 -12.09 2.83
C PRO A 69 5.15 -10.70 3.10
N ARG A 70 4.43 -9.65 2.69
CA ARG A 70 4.86 -8.27 2.89
C ARG A 70 3.67 -7.33 3.04
N THR A 71 3.84 -6.32 3.87
CA THR A 71 2.85 -5.27 4.13
C THR A 71 3.49 -3.90 4.09
N LYS A 72 2.79 -2.93 3.48
CA LYS A 72 3.10 -1.50 3.62
C LYS A 72 2.02 -0.84 4.44
N VAL A 73 2.43 -0.04 5.42
CA VAL A 73 1.54 0.70 6.34
C VAL A 73 1.84 2.18 6.21
N ALA A 74 0.88 2.96 5.74
CA ALA A 74 0.99 4.41 5.67
C ALA A 74 0.53 5.03 6.98
N VAL A 75 1.37 5.86 7.58
CA VAL A 75 1.13 6.52 8.86
C VAL A 75 1.29 8.03 8.75
N ASP A 76 0.52 8.75 9.55
CA ASP A 76 0.54 10.19 9.63
C ASP A 76 0.48 10.63 11.08
N SER A 77 0.93 11.84 11.38
CA SER A 77 0.82 12.45 12.71
C SER A 77 -0.09 13.66 12.68
N VAL A 78 -0.95 13.76 13.68
CA VAL A 78 -1.77 14.96 13.94
C VAL A 78 -0.91 16.08 14.53
N GLU A 79 0.17 15.70 15.24
CA GLU A 79 1.08 16.59 15.92
C GLU A 79 2.38 16.74 15.12
N ARG A 80 2.81 18.00 14.88
CA ARG A 80 4.03 18.29 14.09
C ARG A 80 5.32 17.75 14.73
N GLU A 81 5.35 17.70 16.05
CA GLU A 81 6.50 17.28 16.86
C GLU A 81 6.69 15.75 16.86
N VAL A 82 5.67 14.98 16.49
CA VAL A 82 5.70 13.52 16.54
C VAL A 82 6.10 12.94 15.18
N ASP A 83 7.18 12.15 15.15
CA ASP A 83 7.54 11.36 13.97
C ASP A 83 6.70 10.06 13.90
N PRO A 84 5.72 9.96 13.02
CA PRO A 84 4.82 8.80 12.98
C PRO A 84 5.53 7.51 12.56
N VAL A 85 6.56 7.61 11.73
CA VAL A 85 7.36 6.44 11.29
C VAL A 85 8.23 5.96 12.44
N GLY A 86 8.93 6.87 13.09
CA GLY A 86 9.76 6.55 14.27
C GLY A 86 8.96 5.95 15.42
N ALA A 87 7.76 6.46 15.69
CA ALA A 87 6.84 5.93 16.70
C ALA A 87 6.46 4.47 16.43
N CYS A 88 6.11 4.14 15.17
CA CYS A 88 5.75 2.77 14.77
C CYS A 88 6.94 1.81 14.75
N ILE A 89 8.13 2.28 14.40
CA ILE A 89 9.35 1.46 14.40
C ILE A 89 9.81 1.17 15.83
N GLY A 90 9.77 2.19 16.68
CA GLY A 90 10.26 2.13 18.06
C GLY A 90 11.78 2.09 18.17
N ALA A 91 12.29 2.16 19.41
CA ALA A 91 13.72 2.16 19.67
C ALA A 91 14.37 0.89 19.09
N ARG A 92 15.33 1.06 18.18
CA ARG A 92 16.05 -0.03 17.48
C ARG A 92 15.13 -1.05 16.80
N GLY A 93 13.93 -0.62 16.37
CA GLY A 93 12.96 -1.48 15.71
C GLY A 93 12.16 -2.39 16.65
N SER A 94 12.16 -2.14 17.96
CA SER A 94 11.54 -3.02 18.94
C SER A 94 10.05 -3.22 18.72
N ARG A 95 9.29 -2.15 18.42
CA ARG A 95 7.84 -2.21 18.26
C ARG A 95 7.45 -2.93 16.95
N ILE A 96 8.02 -2.52 15.83
CA ILE A 96 7.74 -3.18 14.55
C ILE A 96 8.14 -4.66 14.58
N GLN A 97 9.22 -5.03 15.29
CA GLN A 97 9.65 -6.41 15.41
C GLN A 97 8.64 -7.28 16.17
N GLN A 98 7.92 -6.74 17.16
CA GLN A 98 6.85 -7.46 17.84
C GLN A 98 5.70 -7.78 16.87
N VAL A 99 5.31 -6.81 16.04
CA VAL A 99 4.29 -7.02 15.00
C VAL A 99 4.75 -8.07 13.97
N VAL A 100 5.99 -7.98 13.50
CA VAL A 100 6.59 -8.94 12.56
C VAL A 100 6.60 -10.36 13.16
N ASN A 101 6.96 -10.50 14.44
CA ASN A 101 6.99 -11.79 15.13
C ASN A 101 5.59 -12.41 15.24
N GLU A 102 4.57 -11.61 15.60
CA GLU A 102 3.17 -12.08 15.66
C GLU A 102 2.69 -12.52 14.26
N LEU A 103 3.12 -11.85 13.22
CA LEU A 103 2.82 -12.19 11.82
C LEU A 103 3.76 -13.25 11.21
N ARG A 104 4.58 -13.89 12.04
CA ARG A 104 5.48 -14.99 11.67
C ARG A 104 6.52 -14.63 10.61
N GLY A 105 7.10 -13.44 10.72
CA GLY A 105 8.17 -12.98 9.84
C GLY A 105 7.68 -12.27 8.58
N GLU A 106 6.41 -11.85 8.52
CA GLU A 106 5.91 -10.98 7.45
C GLU A 106 6.68 -9.66 7.47
N LYS A 107 7.26 -9.27 6.32
CA LYS A 107 8.00 -8.01 6.20
C LYS A 107 7.02 -6.83 6.23
N ILE A 108 7.36 -5.79 7.01
CA ILE A 108 6.54 -4.60 7.13
C ILE A 108 7.37 -3.36 6.81
N ASP A 109 6.88 -2.56 5.86
CA ASP A 109 7.41 -1.24 5.55
C ASP A 109 6.46 -0.18 6.12
N VAL A 110 6.96 0.67 7.01
CA VAL A 110 6.22 1.83 7.53
C VAL A 110 6.53 3.04 6.67
N ILE A 111 5.49 3.65 6.12
CA ILE A 111 5.56 4.71 5.12
C ILE A 111 4.96 5.98 5.69
N ARG A 112 5.67 7.10 5.60
CA ARG A 112 5.08 8.41 5.92
C ARG A 112 4.06 8.77 4.86
N TRP A 113 2.83 9.00 5.28
CA TRP A 113 1.78 9.53 4.41
C TRP A 113 2.08 11.00 4.04
N SER A 114 1.60 11.44 2.91
CA SER A 114 1.66 12.84 2.49
C SER A 114 0.38 13.21 1.75
N ALA A 115 -0.10 14.43 1.95
CA ALA A 115 -1.21 14.99 1.19
C ALA A 115 -0.81 15.30 -0.27
N ASP A 116 0.50 15.50 -0.54
CA ASP A 116 1.04 15.59 -1.90
C ASP A 116 1.15 14.18 -2.50
N PRO A 117 0.40 13.88 -3.58
CA PRO A 117 0.43 12.57 -4.20
C PRO A 117 1.82 12.15 -4.69
N GLY A 118 2.59 13.09 -5.25
CA GLY A 118 3.95 12.82 -5.72
C GLY A 118 4.86 12.36 -4.60
N GLN A 119 4.83 13.08 -3.48
CA GLN A 119 5.61 12.71 -2.30
C GLN A 119 5.12 11.39 -1.68
N TYR A 120 3.80 11.15 -1.63
CA TYR A 120 3.26 9.92 -1.09
C TYR A 120 3.64 8.69 -1.93
N ILE A 121 3.58 8.82 -3.28
CA ILE A 121 4.04 7.78 -4.20
C ILE A 121 5.53 7.51 -3.99
N ALA A 122 6.37 8.56 -3.94
CA ALA A 122 7.80 8.41 -3.69
C ALA A 122 8.09 7.66 -2.39
N ASN A 123 7.44 8.07 -1.28
CA ASN A 123 7.59 7.42 0.02
C ASN A 123 7.16 5.95 -0.03
N SER A 124 6.08 5.64 -0.76
CA SER A 124 5.49 4.28 -0.84
C SER A 124 6.42 3.27 -1.51
N LEU A 125 7.36 3.72 -2.34
CA LEU A 125 8.33 2.87 -3.03
C LEU A 125 9.56 2.53 -2.17
N SER A 126 9.63 3.07 -0.92
CA SER A 126 10.68 2.65 0.02
C SER A 126 10.83 1.12 0.04
N PRO A 127 12.09 0.60 0.11
CA PRO A 127 13.35 1.31 0.38
C PRO A 127 14.05 1.86 -0.87
N ALA A 128 13.45 1.84 -2.07
CA ALA A 128 14.05 2.42 -3.27
C ALA A 128 14.10 3.95 -3.19
N ARG A 129 15.17 4.54 -3.72
CA ARG A 129 15.27 5.99 -3.89
C ARG A 129 14.58 6.40 -5.17
N VAL A 130 13.70 7.38 -5.06
CA VAL A 130 12.99 7.99 -6.19
C VAL A 130 13.64 9.34 -6.49
N GLU A 131 13.91 9.63 -7.76
CA GLU A 131 14.43 10.92 -8.20
C GLU A 131 13.30 11.90 -8.48
N MET A 132 12.26 11.43 -9.17
CA MET A 132 11.13 12.27 -9.57
C MET A 132 9.85 11.44 -9.69
N VAL A 133 8.73 12.05 -9.35
CA VAL A 133 7.40 11.53 -9.64
C VAL A 133 6.68 12.52 -10.54
N ARG A 134 6.15 12.04 -11.67
CA ARG A 134 5.32 12.80 -12.60
C ARG A 134 3.90 12.28 -12.56
N LEU A 135 2.96 13.11 -12.19
CA LEU A 135 1.54 12.80 -12.27
C LEU A 135 1.11 13.01 -13.72
N VAL A 136 1.08 11.93 -14.51
CA VAL A 136 0.81 11.99 -15.96
C VAL A 136 -0.68 12.06 -16.25
N ASP A 137 -1.50 11.50 -15.42
CA ASP A 137 -2.95 11.60 -15.44
C ASP A 137 -3.46 11.70 -13.99
N PRO A 138 -3.60 12.93 -13.46
CA PRO A 138 -4.06 13.12 -12.07
C PRO A 138 -5.48 12.62 -11.83
N GLU A 139 -6.39 12.76 -12.79
CA GLU A 139 -7.78 12.32 -12.67
C GLU A 139 -7.89 10.79 -12.77
N GLY A 140 -7.14 10.16 -13.67
CA GLY A 140 -7.04 8.71 -13.79
C GLY A 140 -6.07 8.08 -12.81
N HIS A 141 -5.52 8.85 -11.86
CA HIS A 141 -4.55 8.39 -10.85
C HIS A 141 -3.38 7.61 -11.46
N HIS A 142 -2.72 8.17 -12.47
CA HIS A 142 -1.58 7.55 -13.13
C HIS A 142 -0.32 8.39 -12.96
N ALA A 143 0.77 7.75 -12.54
CA ALA A 143 2.05 8.39 -12.29
C ALA A 143 3.21 7.60 -12.91
N HIS A 144 4.18 8.32 -13.46
CA HIS A 144 5.49 7.79 -13.82
C HIS A 144 6.50 8.16 -12.74
N VAL A 145 7.27 7.18 -12.31
CA VAL A 145 8.27 7.34 -11.26
C VAL A 145 9.65 7.08 -11.85
N LEU A 146 10.49 8.10 -11.82
CA LEU A 146 11.86 8.04 -12.30
C LEU A 146 12.79 7.62 -11.17
N VAL A 147 13.53 6.58 -11.41
CA VAL A 147 14.52 6.06 -10.47
C VAL A 147 15.87 5.88 -11.14
N PRO A 148 16.99 6.00 -10.41
CA PRO A 148 18.31 5.67 -10.93
C PRO A 148 18.36 4.21 -11.38
N PRO A 149 19.22 3.84 -12.37
CA PRO A 149 19.35 2.47 -12.86
C PRO A 149 19.62 1.44 -11.75
N ASP A 150 20.45 1.79 -10.77
CA ASP A 150 20.78 0.95 -9.61
C ASP A 150 19.58 0.71 -8.66
N GLN A 151 18.56 1.56 -8.71
CA GLN A 151 17.34 1.47 -7.89
C GLN A 151 16.17 0.77 -8.59
N LEU A 152 16.25 0.57 -9.92
CA LEU A 152 15.15 0.05 -10.72
C LEU A 152 14.60 -1.29 -10.20
N SER A 153 15.50 -2.26 -10.00
CA SER A 153 15.13 -3.58 -9.47
C SER A 153 14.54 -3.51 -8.06
N LEU A 154 15.01 -2.57 -7.23
CA LEU A 154 14.51 -2.38 -5.87
C LEU A 154 13.13 -1.72 -5.86
N ALA A 155 12.92 -0.72 -6.73
CA ALA A 155 11.64 -0.03 -6.89
C ALA A 155 10.54 -0.98 -7.37
N ILE A 156 10.84 -1.82 -8.36
CA ILE A 156 9.92 -2.85 -8.85
C ILE A 156 9.73 -3.94 -7.79
N GLY A 157 10.81 -4.39 -7.17
CA GLY A 157 10.83 -5.51 -6.25
C GLY A 157 10.71 -6.86 -6.95
N ARG A 158 10.96 -7.96 -6.21
CA ARG A 158 10.84 -9.32 -6.74
C ARG A 158 9.40 -9.56 -7.21
N GLU A 159 9.24 -9.97 -8.46
CA GLU A 159 7.93 -10.18 -9.14
C GLU A 159 6.98 -8.98 -9.04
N GLY A 160 7.53 -7.77 -9.02
CA GLY A 160 6.74 -6.54 -8.94
C GLY A 160 6.06 -6.30 -7.57
N GLN A 161 6.45 -7.00 -6.51
CA GLN A 161 5.78 -6.89 -5.21
C GLN A 161 5.85 -5.48 -4.63
N ASN A 162 7.01 -4.80 -4.74
CA ASN A 162 7.15 -3.48 -4.14
C ASN A 162 6.26 -2.44 -4.82
N VAL A 163 6.31 -2.35 -6.16
CA VAL A 163 5.46 -1.42 -6.92
C VAL A 163 3.97 -1.76 -6.81
N ARG A 164 3.61 -3.05 -6.80
CA ARG A 164 2.20 -3.47 -6.64
C ARG A 164 1.63 -3.10 -5.28
N LEU A 165 2.39 -3.26 -4.20
CA LEU A 165 1.99 -2.82 -2.86
C LEU A 165 1.92 -1.29 -2.78
N ALA A 166 2.86 -0.56 -3.38
CA ALA A 166 2.84 0.90 -3.46
C ALA A 166 1.59 1.39 -4.21
N ALA A 167 1.27 0.79 -5.35
CA ALA A 167 0.07 1.13 -6.12
C ALA A 167 -1.23 0.90 -5.31
N ARG A 168 -1.34 -0.22 -4.59
CA ARG A 168 -2.49 -0.49 -3.72
C ARG A 168 -2.56 0.45 -2.52
N LEU A 169 -1.42 0.84 -1.96
CA LEU A 169 -1.36 1.73 -0.81
C LEU A 169 -1.80 3.15 -1.15
N THR A 170 -1.37 3.64 -2.32
CA THR A 170 -1.60 5.02 -2.77
C THR A 170 -2.89 5.18 -3.56
N GLY A 171 -3.41 4.11 -4.17
CA GLY A 171 -4.52 4.16 -5.11
C GLY A 171 -4.11 4.68 -6.50
N TRP A 172 -2.81 4.72 -6.80
CA TRP A 172 -2.27 5.19 -8.08
C TRP A 172 -1.73 4.04 -8.91
N LYS A 173 -1.93 4.09 -10.21
CA LYS A 173 -1.18 3.30 -11.18
C LYS A 173 0.23 3.89 -11.27
N ILE A 174 1.24 3.05 -11.03
CA ILE A 174 2.64 3.48 -10.93
C ILE A 174 3.46 2.75 -11.99
N ASP A 175 4.04 3.49 -12.92
CA ASP A 175 4.99 2.99 -13.90
C ASP A 175 6.40 3.45 -13.55
N ILE A 176 7.28 2.48 -13.29
CA ILE A 176 8.68 2.75 -12.95
C ILE A 176 9.50 2.91 -14.24
N LYS A 177 10.24 4.01 -14.34
CA LYS A 177 11.09 4.36 -15.47
C LYS A 177 12.54 4.57 -15.02
N ASN A 178 13.49 4.22 -15.89
CA ASN A 178 14.88 4.55 -15.70
C ASN A 178 15.12 6.04 -16.00
N SER A 179 15.64 6.79 -15.01
CA SER A 179 15.84 8.24 -15.16
C SER A 179 16.84 8.62 -16.25
N GLN A 180 17.82 7.75 -16.55
CA GLN A 180 18.82 8.02 -17.58
C GLN A 180 18.32 7.79 -19.01
N GLU A 181 17.30 6.94 -19.18
CA GLU A 181 16.68 6.62 -20.48
C GLU A 181 15.43 7.42 -20.73
N TYR A 182 15.05 8.28 -19.79
CA TYR A 182 13.80 9.02 -19.84
C TYR A 182 13.87 10.20 -20.80
N ASP A 183 13.08 10.14 -21.89
CA ASP A 183 12.87 11.24 -22.81
C ASP A 183 11.55 11.95 -22.48
N GLN A 184 11.65 13.11 -21.86
CA GLN A 184 10.50 13.92 -21.46
C GLN A 184 9.61 14.30 -22.64
N SER A 185 10.19 14.63 -23.80
CA SER A 185 9.44 15.09 -24.97
C SER A 185 8.64 13.96 -25.64
N ALA A 186 9.18 12.75 -25.66
CA ALA A 186 8.47 11.57 -26.14
C ALA A 186 7.34 11.19 -25.19
N GLU A 187 7.57 11.28 -23.89
CA GLU A 187 6.60 10.98 -22.85
C GLU A 187 5.42 11.97 -22.88
N ASP A 188 5.68 13.27 -22.98
CA ASP A 188 4.62 14.29 -23.02
C ASP A 188 3.65 14.06 -24.19
N ARG A 189 4.16 13.59 -25.35
CA ARG A 189 3.32 13.19 -26.49
C ARG A 189 2.46 11.96 -26.20
N THR A 190 3.03 10.97 -25.53
CA THR A 190 2.32 9.74 -25.16
C THR A 190 1.23 10.01 -24.14
N VAL A 191 1.52 10.84 -23.14
CA VAL A 191 0.57 11.26 -22.09
C VAL A 191 -0.58 12.06 -22.72
N ALA A 192 -0.29 13.01 -23.59
CA ALA A 192 -1.33 13.79 -24.29
C ALA A 192 -2.28 12.87 -25.11
N ALA A 193 -1.73 11.86 -25.78
CA ALA A 193 -2.53 10.89 -26.53
C ALA A 193 -3.43 10.03 -25.59
N LEU A 194 -2.90 9.59 -24.45
CA LEU A 194 -3.67 8.81 -23.46
C LEU A 194 -4.82 9.63 -22.84
N ILE A 195 -4.57 10.89 -22.53
CA ILE A 195 -5.60 11.78 -21.98
C ILE A 195 -6.71 12.00 -23.02
N SER A 196 -6.34 12.24 -24.30
CA SER A 196 -7.32 12.39 -25.38
C SER A 196 -8.17 11.14 -25.59
N GLN A 197 -7.57 9.96 -25.59
CA GLN A 197 -8.30 8.70 -25.71
C GLN A 197 -9.29 8.49 -24.56
N ARG A 198 -8.89 8.77 -23.33
CA ARG A 198 -9.79 8.65 -22.17
C ARG A 198 -10.97 9.61 -22.28
N GLN A 199 -10.74 10.87 -22.65
CA GLN A 199 -11.80 11.85 -22.85
C GLN A 199 -12.80 11.44 -23.94
N GLU A 200 -12.32 10.81 -25.02
CA GLU A 200 -13.16 10.26 -26.07
C GLU A 200 -14.00 9.06 -25.56
N GLU A 201 -13.40 8.17 -24.76
CA GLU A 201 -14.11 7.03 -24.16
C GLU A 201 -15.17 7.49 -23.17
N GLU A 202 -14.87 8.47 -22.32
CA GLU A 202 -15.81 9.05 -21.35
C GLU A 202 -16.97 9.76 -22.08
N ALA A 203 -16.69 10.49 -23.16
CA ALA A 203 -17.72 11.14 -23.97
C ALA A 203 -18.65 10.11 -24.64
N LEU A 204 -18.10 9.03 -25.19
CA LEU A 204 -18.87 7.95 -25.80
C LEU A 204 -19.74 7.20 -24.77
N GLN A 205 -19.25 7.00 -23.56
CA GLN A 205 -20.02 6.38 -22.47
C GLN A 205 -21.16 7.29 -22.03
N ALA A 206 -20.90 8.60 -21.88
CA ALA A 206 -21.94 9.58 -21.52
C ALA A 206 -23.04 9.69 -22.58
N GLU A 207 -22.67 9.62 -23.89
CA GLU A 207 -23.66 9.57 -24.97
C GLU A 207 -24.47 8.27 -24.98
N ALA A 208 -23.85 7.14 -24.65
CA ALA A 208 -24.54 5.85 -24.56
C ALA A 208 -25.54 5.81 -23.41
N GLU A 209 -25.21 6.40 -22.26
CA GLU A 209 -26.09 6.50 -21.08
C GLU A 209 -27.22 7.52 -21.27
N ALA A 210 -27.02 8.56 -22.09
CA ALA A 210 -28.00 9.60 -22.37
C ALA A 210 -29.07 9.20 -23.43
N ARG A 211 -28.93 8.04 -24.10
CA ARG A 211 -29.92 7.55 -25.07
C ARG A 211 -31.15 7.01 -24.31
N PRO A 212 -32.33 7.65 -24.45
CA PRO A 212 -33.56 7.11 -23.86
C PRO A 212 -33.96 5.80 -24.56
N VAL A 213 -34.37 4.84 -23.73
CA VAL A 213 -34.99 3.56 -24.15
C VAL A 213 -36.36 3.81 -24.73
#